data_76024afe2b45d6e300605363bf3a7d34
#
_entry.id   76024afe2b45d6e300605363bf3a7d34
#
_cell.length_a   1.000
_cell.length_b   1.000
_cell.length_c   1.000
_cell.angle_alpha   90.00
_cell.angle_beta   90.00
_cell.angle_gamma   90.00
#
_symmetry.space_group_name_H-M   'P 1'
#
loop_
_entity.id
_entity.type
_entity.pdbx_description
1 polymer ?
#
loop_
_entity_poly.entity_id
_entity_poly.type
_entity_poly.pdbx_seq_one_letter_code
_entity_poly.pdbx_strand_id
1 'polypeptide(L)' 'METTYTSYNQLPLSLNANDIAAVLGISRANAYTLMRAKGFPTIFIGKRMIVPRDKFIEWMDPQISA' A
#
# COMPACT_ATOMS: atom_id res chain seq x y z
N MET A 1 -1.12 -3.89 17.77
CA MET A 1 -0.11 -2.93 17.29
C MET A 1 -0.79 -1.70 16.72
N GLU A 2 -0.30 -0.56 17.09
CA GLU A 2 -0.91 0.67 16.62
C GLU A 2 -0.55 0.96 15.18
N THR A 3 -1.52 1.50 14.45
CA THR A 3 -1.31 1.96 13.10
C THR A 3 -0.58 3.30 13.15
N THR A 4 0.47 3.45 12.36
CA THR A 4 1.20 4.70 12.26
C THR A 4 0.37 5.79 11.60
N TYR A 5 -0.51 5.40 10.70
CA TYR A 5 -1.30 6.34 9.91
C TYR A 5 -2.75 6.31 10.35
N THR A 6 -3.31 7.49 10.64
CA THR A 6 -4.70 7.62 11.08
C THR A 6 -5.61 8.17 9.99
N SER A 7 -5.04 8.68 8.91
CA SER A 7 -5.80 9.15 7.76
C SER A 7 -4.94 9.07 6.52
N TYR A 8 -5.59 9.11 5.36
CA TYR A 8 -4.88 9.05 4.08
C TYR A 8 -3.95 10.24 3.88
N ASN A 9 -4.28 11.38 4.45
CA ASN A 9 -3.45 12.59 4.32
C ASN A 9 -2.10 12.45 4.99
N GLN A 10 -1.96 11.51 5.90
CA GLN A 10 -0.71 11.28 6.60
C GLN A 10 0.22 10.33 5.85
N LEU A 11 -0.26 9.72 4.78
CA LEU A 11 0.55 8.80 3.99
C LEU A 11 1.54 9.57 3.12
N PRO A 12 2.76 9.07 2.94
CA PRO A 12 3.68 9.68 1.99
C PRO A 12 3.15 9.53 0.56
N LEU A 13 3.67 10.35 -0.36
CA LEU A 13 3.23 10.31 -1.75
C LEU A 13 3.54 8.97 -2.42
N SER A 14 4.64 8.33 -2.02
CA SER A 14 5.02 7.01 -2.51
C SER A 14 5.08 6.07 -1.32
N LEU A 15 4.52 4.89 -1.47
CA LEU A 15 4.46 3.88 -0.42
C LEU A 15 5.38 2.71 -0.77
N ASN A 16 6.09 2.21 0.24
CA ASN A 16 6.88 0.98 0.09
C ASN A 16 6.18 -0.16 0.85
N ALA A 17 6.81 -1.33 0.86
CA ALA A 17 6.20 -2.50 1.52
C ALA A 17 5.95 -2.26 3.01
N ASN A 18 6.86 -1.57 3.69
CA ASN A 18 6.67 -1.26 5.10
C ASN A 18 5.45 -0.38 5.32
N ASP A 19 5.27 0.62 4.45
CA ASP A 19 4.12 1.51 4.52
C ASP A 19 2.82 0.76 4.30
N ILE A 20 2.78 -0.09 3.28
CA ILE A 20 1.60 -0.90 2.97
C ILE A 20 1.26 -1.81 4.14
N ALA A 21 2.28 -2.47 4.70
CA ALA A 21 2.08 -3.36 5.84
C ALA A 21 1.49 -2.61 7.03
N ALA A 22 1.99 -1.41 7.31
CA ALA A 22 1.51 -0.61 8.44
C ALA A 22 0.07 -0.17 8.23
N VAL A 23 -0.28 0.27 7.03
CA VAL A 23 -1.64 0.73 6.74
C VAL A 23 -2.65 -0.41 6.83
N LEU A 24 -2.29 -1.57 6.27
CA LEU A 24 -3.22 -2.69 6.20
C LEU A 24 -3.15 -3.60 7.43
N GLY A 25 -2.18 -3.40 8.30
CA GLY A 25 -2.02 -4.23 9.48
C GLY A 25 -1.62 -5.67 9.14
N ILE A 26 -0.82 -5.84 8.11
CA ILE A 26 -0.36 -7.16 7.68
C ILE A 26 1.16 -7.24 7.81
N SER A 27 1.70 -8.45 7.68
CA SER A 27 3.13 -8.64 7.71
C SER A 27 3.80 -8.04 6.48
N ARG A 28 5.09 -7.74 6.60
CA ARG A 28 5.87 -7.23 5.48
C ARG A 28 5.89 -8.22 4.32
N ALA A 29 6.00 -9.52 4.64
CA ALA A 29 5.99 -10.55 3.61
C ALA A 29 4.66 -10.54 2.84
N ASN A 30 3.54 -10.39 3.55
CA ASN A 30 2.24 -10.31 2.91
C ASN A 30 2.10 -9.04 2.08
N ALA A 31 2.69 -7.94 2.55
CA ALA A 31 2.69 -6.70 1.78
C ALA A 31 3.43 -6.87 0.45
N TYR A 32 4.58 -7.54 0.47
CA TYR A 32 5.31 -7.82 -0.76
C TYR A 32 4.48 -8.68 -1.72
N THR A 33 3.84 -9.70 -1.19
CA THR A 33 2.98 -10.56 -2.00
C THR A 33 1.85 -9.75 -2.65
N LEU A 34 1.22 -8.89 -1.87
CA LEU A 34 0.15 -8.03 -2.38
C LEU A 34 0.66 -7.09 -3.45
N MET A 35 1.82 -6.48 -3.25
CA MET A 35 2.38 -5.54 -4.21
C MET A 35 2.74 -6.18 -5.55
N ARG A 36 2.95 -7.50 -5.55
CA ARG A 36 3.22 -8.25 -6.78
C ARG A 36 1.96 -8.81 -7.41
N ALA A 37 0.84 -8.68 -6.72
CA ALA A 37 -0.42 -9.23 -7.23
C ALA A 37 -0.88 -8.44 -8.44
N LYS A 38 -1.49 -9.15 -9.39
CA LYS A 38 -2.05 -8.53 -10.57
C LYS A 38 -3.18 -7.59 -10.16
N GLY A 39 -3.17 -6.41 -10.73
CA GLY A 39 -4.20 -5.41 -10.43
C GLY A 39 -3.86 -4.46 -9.31
N PHE A 40 -2.83 -4.74 -8.55
CA PHE A 40 -2.39 -3.81 -7.52
C PHE A 40 -1.53 -2.72 -8.17
N PRO A 41 -1.70 -1.44 -7.79
CA PRO A 41 -1.05 -0.31 -8.49
C PRO A 41 0.42 -0.13 -8.09
N THR A 42 1.24 -1.12 -8.34
CA THR A 42 2.67 -1.07 -8.02
C THR A 42 3.47 -0.60 -9.23
N ILE A 43 4.40 0.30 -8.99
CA ILE A 43 5.36 0.76 -10.01
C ILE A 43 6.70 0.13 -9.70
N PHE A 44 7.28 -0.53 -10.70
CA PHE A 44 8.59 -1.17 -10.56
C PHE A 44 9.65 -0.27 -11.17
N ILE A 45 10.62 0.14 -10.34
CA ILE A 45 11.73 0.98 -10.77
C ILE A 45 13.02 0.26 -10.39
N GLY A 46 13.66 -0.36 -11.38
CA GLY A 46 14.82 -1.19 -11.10
C GLY A 46 14.43 -2.31 -10.14
N LYS A 47 15.10 -2.33 -8.99
CA LYS A 47 14.82 -3.34 -7.95
C LYS A 47 13.82 -2.86 -6.91
N ARG A 48 13.30 -1.64 -7.09
CA ARG A 48 12.38 -1.04 -6.11
C ARG A 48 10.94 -1.18 -6.58
N MET A 49 10.07 -1.39 -5.60
CA MET A 49 8.63 -1.38 -5.82
C MET A 49 8.04 -0.24 -5.00
N ILE A 50 7.31 0.64 -5.65
CA ILE A 50 6.63 1.73 -4.96
C ILE A 50 5.18 1.76 -5.41
N VAL A 51 4.33 2.31 -4.54
CA VAL A 51 2.91 2.45 -4.83
C VAL A 51 2.53 3.91 -4.62
N PRO A 52 2.04 4.60 -5.66
CA PRO A 52 1.56 5.97 -5.48
C PRO A 52 0.40 5.98 -4.50
N ARG A 53 0.43 6.93 -3.57
CA ARG A 53 -0.60 7.02 -2.52
C ARG A 53 -2.00 7.09 -3.11
N ASP A 54 -2.19 7.95 -4.10
CA ASP A 54 -3.52 8.15 -4.67
C ASP A 54 -4.05 6.87 -5.33
N LYS A 55 -3.18 6.14 -6.00
CA LYS A 55 -3.57 4.88 -6.63
C LYS A 55 -3.88 3.81 -5.60
N PHE A 56 -3.14 3.81 -4.49
CA PHE A 56 -3.42 2.90 -3.40
C PHE A 56 -4.79 3.17 -2.80
N ILE A 57 -5.13 4.43 -2.60
CA ILE A 57 -6.43 4.82 -2.07
C ILE A 57 -7.54 4.39 -3.03
N GLU A 58 -7.36 4.62 -4.32
CA GLU A 58 -8.32 4.19 -5.34
C GLU A 58 -8.52 2.68 -5.34
N TRP A 59 -7.43 1.94 -5.12
CA TRP A 59 -7.50 0.50 -5.04
C TRP A 59 -8.29 0.06 -3.81
N MET A 60 -8.10 0.76 -2.71
CA MET A 60 -8.76 0.41 -1.45
C MET A 60 -10.24 0.73 -1.41
N ASP A 61 -10.66 1.82 -2.03
CA ASP A 61 -12.03 2.29 -1.95
C ASP A 61 -13.08 1.24 -2.37
N PRO A 62 -12.93 0.55 -3.52
CA PRO A 62 -13.91 -0.47 -3.89
C PRO A 62 -13.98 -1.63 -2.91
N GLN A 63 -12.85 -1.94 -2.26
CA GLN A 63 -12.80 -3.03 -1.29
C GLN A 63 -13.56 -2.65 -0.02
N ILE A 64 -13.50 -1.40 0.36
CA ILE A 64 -14.17 -0.90 1.55
C ILE A 64 -15.66 -0.70 1.28
N SER A 65 -16.00 -0.20 0.10
CA SER A 65 -17.37 0.17 -0.25
C SER A 65 -18.23 -1.01 -0.66
N ALA A 66 -17.64 -2.13 -0.93
CA ALA A 66 -18.34 -3.32 -1.42
C ALA A 66 -19.23 -3.99 -0.32
#